data_7e57bd74613d9050311a44ea392268b0
#
_entry.id   7e57bd74613d9050311a44ea392268b0
#
_cell.length_a   1.000
_cell.length_b   1.000
_cell.length_c   1.000
_cell.angle_alpha   90.00
_cell.angle_beta   90.00
_cell.angle_gamma   90.00
#
_symmetry.space_group_name_H-M   'P 1'
#
loop_
_entity.id
_entity.type
_entity.pdbx_description
1 polymer ?
#
loop_
_entity_poly.entity_id
_entity_poly.type
_entity_poly.pdbx_seq_one_letter_code
_entity_poly.pdbx_strand_id
1 'polypeptide(L)'
;TCLPLGDGTKIRGQRANDIISDEFASIPREIFETVVAGFASVSSDPIANVKKIASQKKAKELGLEMNEYGDYIFRKEENQIILSGTAYYDFNHFAEYWKKWRAIIKSQGIESRLREIFGEAPPKDFDWRDYSIIRVPYELLPEGFMDASQVARSKATVHAGIYQMEFGACFTRDSQGFFKRSLVESCVSVDPTNDATSDRIIRD
;
A
#
# COMPACT_ATOMS: atom_id res chain seq x y z
N THR A 1 -7.16 -19.02 -4.33
CA THR A 1 -6.73 -19.05 -5.76
C THR A 1 -5.55 -18.12 -5.96
N CYS A 2 -4.50 -18.57 -6.63
CA CYS A 2 -3.37 -17.76 -7.02
C CYS A 2 -3.55 -17.36 -8.50
N LEU A 3 -3.41 -16.07 -8.81
CA LEU A 3 -3.54 -15.54 -10.16
C LEU A 3 -2.20 -14.94 -10.60
N PRO A 4 -1.62 -15.39 -11.70
CA PRO A 4 -0.47 -14.73 -12.31
C PRO A 4 -0.91 -13.38 -12.88
N LEU A 5 -0.27 -12.30 -12.46
CA LEU A 5 -0.71 -10.95 -12.81
C LEU A 5 -0.52 -10.63 -14.30
N GLY A 6 0.61 -11.02 -14.90
CA GLY A 6 0.94 -10.72 -16.29
C GLY A 6 0.80 -9.22 -16.62
N ASP A 7 0.15 -8.94 -17.73
CA ASP A 7 -0.20 -7.58 -18.14
C ASP A 7 -1.55 -7.08 -17.57
N GLY A 8 -2.20 -7.86 -16.72
CA GLY A 8 -3.47 -7.54 -16.08
C GLY A 8 -4.71 -7.75 -16.98
N THR A 9 -4.56 -7.89 -18.28
CA THR A 9 -5.73 -7.96 -19.22
C THR A 9 -6.55 -9.22 -19.03
N LYS A 10 -5.88 -10.36 -18.77
CA LYS A 10 -6.53 -11.67 -18.64
C LYS A 10 -7.24 -11.89 -17.30
N ILE A 11 -6.96 -11.07 -16.30
CA ILE A 11 -7.54 -11.21 -14.95
C ILE A 11 -8.66 -10.20 -14.68
N ARG A 12 -8.94 -9.29 -15.60
CA ARG A 12 -10.05 -8.33 -15.47
C ARG A 12 -11.38 -9.05 -15.25
N GLY A 13 -12.23 -8.48 -14.41
CA GLY A 13 -13.55 -9.03 -14.09
C GLY A 13 -13.58 -10.10 -13.01
N GLN A 14 -12.44 -10.49 -12.46
CA GLN A 14 -12.40 -11.35 -11.27
C GLN A 14 -12.98 -10.62 -10.06
N ARG A 15 -13.37 -11.41 -9.05
CA ARG A 15 -13.87 -10.88 -7.77
C ARG A 15 -13.19 -11.65 -6.64
N ALA A 16 -12.81 -10.92 -5.61
CA ALA A 16 -12.21 -11.48 -4.41
C ALA A 16 -12.59 -10.63 -3.20
N ASN A 17 -12.82 -11.27 -2.07
CA ASN A 17 -13.09 -10.59 -0.82
C ASN A 17 -11.78 -10.20 -0.13
N ASP A 18 -10.81 -11.12 -0.17
CA ASP A 18 -9.48 -10.90 0.37
C ASP A 18 -8.47 -10.94 -0.78
N ILE A 19 -7.65 -9.93 -0.86
CA ILE A 19 -6.60 -9.80 -1.86
C ILE A 19 -5.26 -9.68 -1.13
N ILE A 20 -4.33 -10.57 -1.45
CA ILE A 20 -2.95 -10.50 -1.02
C ILE A 20 -2.12 -10.20 -2.26
N SER A 21 -1.55 -9.00 -2.32
CA SER A 21 -0.61 -8.60 -3.36
C SER A 21 0.79 -8.77 -2.82
N ASP A 22 1.40 -9.92 -3.13
CA ASP A 22 2.76 -10.21 -2.73
C ASP A 22 3.76 -9.53 -3.68
N GLU A 23 4.97 -9.25 -3.19
CA GLU A 23 5.99 -8.49 -3.90
C GLU A 23 5.45 -7.18 -4.50
N PHE A 24 4.65 -6.44 -3.72
CA PHE A 24 3.89 -5.29 -4.19
C PHE A 24 4.75 -4.21 -4.83
N ALA A 25 6.00 -4.04 -4.39
CA ALA A 25 6.94 -3.10 -4.99
C ALA A 25 7.23 -3.39 -6.48
N SER A 26 7.08 -4.64 -6.92
CA SER A 26 7.32 -5.10 -8.29
C SER A 26 6.07 -5.10 -9.16
N ILE A 27 4.89 -4.96 -8.57
CA ILE A 27 3.62 -4.90 -9.30
C ILE A 27 3.49 -3.51 -9.94
N PRO A 28 3.24 -3.39 -11.25
CA PRO A 28 2.99 -2.09 -11.85
C PRO A 28 1.79 -1.40 -11.21
N ARG A 29 1.99 -0.17 -10.76
CA ARG A 29 0.95 0.63 -10.06
C ARG A 29 -0.35 0.69 -10.83
N GLU A 30 -0.26 0.94 -12.14
CA GLU A 30 -1.43 1.04 -13.01
C GLU A 30 -2.26 -0.26 -13.00
N ILE A 31 -1.62 -1.41 -13.07
CA ILE A 31 -2.32 -2.71 -13.04
C ILE A 31 -2.99 -2.91 -11.68
N PHE A 32 -2.31 -2.58 -10.60
CA PHE A 32 -2.91 -2.69 -9.26
C PHE A 32 -4.14 -1.79 -9.12
N GLU A 33 -4.02 -0.51 -9.42
CA GLU A 33 -5.10 0.46 -9.22
C GLU A 33 -6.28 0.26 -10.18
N THR A 34 -6.02 -0.14 -11.45
CA THR A 34 -7.08 -0.26 -12.46
C THR A 34 -7.72 -1.65 -12.51
N VAL A 35 -7.03 -2.69 -12.07
CA VAL A 35 -7.49 -4.07 -12.19
C VAL A 35 -7.67 -4.72 -10.82
N VAL A 36 -6.59 -4.82 -10.04
CA VAL A 36 -6.57 -5.62 -8.81
C VAL A 36 -7.44 -5.00 -7.72
N ALA A 37 -7.33 -3.70 -7.49
CA ALA A 37 -8.12 -3.01 -6.46
C ALA A 37 -9.64 -3.12 -6.71
N GLY A 38 -10.04 -3.20 -7.99
CA GLY A 38 -11.44 -3.39 -8.36
C GLY A 38 -12.03 -4.76 -7.99
N PHE A 39 -11.19 -5.78 -7.74
CA PHE A 39 -11.68 -7.12 -7.38
C PHE A 39 -12.40 -7.13 -6.03
N ALA A 40 -11.94 -6.33 -5.08
CA ALA A 40 -12.51 -6.21 -3.75
C ALA A 40 -13.73 -5.27 -3.67
N SER A 41 -14.25 -4.79 -4.81
CA SER A 41 -15.38 -3.83 -4.83
C SER A 41 -16.75 -4.46 -4.56
N VAL A 42 -16.84 -5.79 -4.59
CA VAL A 42 -18.11 -6.52 -4.39
C VAL A 42 -18.06 -7.26 -3.07
N SER A 43 -19.10 -7.08 -2.25
CA SER A 43 -19.26 -7.79 -0.98
C SER A 43 -19.37 -9.31 -1.19
N SER A 44 -18.93 -10.08 -0.21
CA SER A 44 -18.99 -11.55 -0.20
C SER A 44 -20.42 -12.10 -0.34
N ASP A 45 -21.37 -11.45 0.31
CA ASP A 45 -22.81 -11.73 0.17
C ASP A 45 -23.59 -10.42 0.07
N PRO A 46 -23.78 -9.87 -1.15
CA PRO A 46 -24.46 -8.61 -1.35
C PRO A 46 -25.90 -8.61 -0.82
N ILE A 47 -26.60 -9.75 -0.93
CA ILE A 47 -28.01 -9.85 -0.52
C ILE A 47 -28.13 -9.89 1.00
N ALA A 48 -27.29 -10.69 1.68
CA ALA A 48 -27.27 -10.73 3.13
C ALA A 48 -26.87 -9.38 3.72
N ASN A 49 -25.89 -8.70 3.13
CA ASN A 49 -25.46 -7.37 3.54
C ASN A 49 -26.55 -6.31 3.38
N VAL A 50 -27.29 -6.29 2.28
CA VAL A 50 -28.43 -5.38 2.10
C VAL A 50 -29.50 -5.64 3.16
N LYS A 51 -29.85 -6.91 3.42
CA LYS A 51 -30.80 -7.28 4.48
C LYS A 51 -30.30 -6.83 5.86
N LYS A 52 -29.02 -7.03 6.15
CA LYS A 52 -28.38 -6.65 7.41
C LYS A 52 -28.41 -5.14 7.61
N ILE A 53 -28.05 -4.35 6.62
CA ILE A 53 -28.10 -2.88 6.66
C ILE A 53 -29.54 -2.41 6.86
N ALA A 54 -30.51 -3.00 6.17
CA ALA A 54 -31.92 -2.65 6.32
C ALA A 54 -32.43 -2.95 7.73
N SER A 55 -32.04 -4.11 8.31
CA SER A 55 -32.42 -4.47 9.69
C SER A 55 -31.77 -3.56 10.74
N GLN A 56 -30.49 -3.18 10.54
CA GLN A 56 -29.80 -2.24 11.41
C GLN A 56 -30.44 -0.84 11.39
N LYS A 57 -30.78 -0.36 10.20
CA LYS A 57 -31.47 0.92 10.04
C LYS A 57 -32.82 0.92 10.78
N LYS A 58 -33.57 -0.17 10.65
CA LYS A 58 -34.86 -0.35 11.34
C LYS A 58 -34.66 -0.46 12.86
N ALA A 59 -33.64 -1.17 13.33
CA ALA A 59 -33.32 -1.28 14.76
C ALA A 59 -32.95 0.09 15.35
N LYS A 60 -32.18 0.91 14.61
CA LYS A 60 -31.85 2.29 15.02
C LYS A 60 -33.10 3.19 15.07
N GLU A 61 -34.00 3.07 14.10
CA GLU A 61 -35.27 3.83 14.07
C GLU A 61 -36.18 3.42 15.25
N LEU A 62 -36.10 2.18 15.70
CA LEU A 62 -36.87 1.66 16.84
C LEU A 62 -36.21 1.90 18.20
N GLY A 63 -35.04 2.55 18.26
CA GLY A 63 -34.33 2.84 19.51
C GLY A 63 -33.81 1.62 20.25
N LEU A 64 -33.53 0.50 19.54
CA LEU A 64 -32.97 -0.69 20.14
C LEU A 64 -31.52 -0.46 20.56
N GLU A 65 -31.20 -0.87 21.79
CA GLU A 65 -29.91 -0.63 22.43
C GLU A 65 -28.73 -1.26 21.68
N MET A 66 -27.61 -0.54 21.68
CA MET A 66 -26.30 -1.07 21.28
C MET A 66 -25.80 -2.04 22.39
N ASN A 67 -24.93 -2.99 22.03
CA ASN A 67 -24.26 -3.80 23.03
C ASN A 67 -23.34 -2.95 23.92
N GLU A 68 -22.88 -3.50 25.07
CA GLU A 68 -22.04 -2.83 26.07
C GLU A 68 -20.73 -2.23 25.48
N TYR A 69 -20.31 -2.65 24.30
CA TYR A 69 -19.09 -2.21 23.63
C TYR A 69 -19.32 -1.12 22.57
N GLY A 70 -20.56 -0.63 22.41
CA GLY A 70 -20.89 0.37 21.39
C GLY A 70 -20.78 -0.15 19.95
N ASP A 71 -20.51 -1.44 19.79
CA ASP A 71 -20.47 -2.07 18.49
C ASP A 71 -21.90 -2.44 18.07
N TYR A 72 -22.22 -2.11 16.82
CA TYR A 72 -23.35 -2.76 16.19
C TYR A 72 -23.12 -4.26 16.23
N ILE A 73 -24.11 -5.03 16.66
CA ILE A 73 -24.08 -6.50 16.82
C ILE A 73 -23.64 -7.25 15.54
N PHE A 74 -23.40 -6.53 14.49
CA PHE A 74 -22.98 -7.04 13.20
C PHE A 74 -21.69 -6.34 12.76
N ARG A 75 -20.57 -6.98 13.00
CA ARG A 75 -19.33 -6.62 12.34
C ARG A 75 -19.54 -6.76 10.84
N LYS A 76 -19.40 -5.67 10.09
CA LYS A 76 -19.43 -5.71 8.64
C LYS A 76 -18.24 -6.56 8.21
N GLU A 77 -18.50 -7.68 7.52
CA GLU A 77 -17.43 -8.40 6.84
C GLU A 77 -16.99 -7.54 5.68
N GLU A 78 -15.90 -6.84 5.86
CA GLU A 78 -15.32 -5.96 4.84
C GLU A 78 -14.30 -6.74 4.03
N ASN A 79 -14.24 -6.44 2.75
CA ASN A 79 -13.20 -6.98 1.90
C ASN A 79 -11.85 -6.41 2.33
N GLN A 80 -10.82 -7.23 2.26
CA GLN A 80 -9.50 -6.91 2.77
C GLN A 80 -8.46 -6.87 1.64
N ILE A 81 -7.58 -5.87 1.68
CA ILE A 81 -6.44 -5.77 0.76
C ILE A 81 -5.16 -5.74 1.59
N ILE A 82 -4.31 -6.74 1.37
CA ILE A 82 -3.01 -6.88 2.02
C ILE A 82 -1.93 -6.66 0.96
N LEU A 83 -1.08 -5.68 1.20
CA LEU A 83 0.07 -5.37 0.36
C LEU A 83 1.32 -5.84 1.11
N SER A 84 1.98 -6.89 0.60
CA SER A 84 3.18 -7.44 1.20
C SER A 84 4.38 -7.36 0.25
N GLY A 85 5.55 -7.44 0.79
CA GLY A 85 6.79 -7.46 0.03
C GLY A 85 7.95 -6.81 0.76
N THR A 86 9.10 -6.90 0.14
CA THR A 86 10.33 -6.25 0.60
C THR A 86 10.24 -4.75 0.42
N ALA A 87 10.73 -3.97 1.36
CA ALA A 87 10.87 -2.54 1.20
C ALA A 87 11.81 -2.23 0.02
N TYR A 88 11.53 -1.16 -0.70
CA TYR A 88 12.28 -0.77 -1.89
C TYR A 88 12.73 0.68 -1.79
N TYR A 89 12.99 1.35 -2.91
CA TYR A 89 13.32 2.77 -2.90
C TYR A 89 12.11 3.64 -2.53
N ASP A 90 12.35 4.78 -1.91
CA ASP A 90 11.32 5.68 -1.40
C ASP A 90 10.50 6.40 -2.48
N PHE A 91 10.94 6.36 -3.74
CA PHE A 91 10.18 6.80 -4.92
C PHE A 91 9.25 5.71 -5.49
N ASN A 92 9.34 4.46 -5.00
CA ASN A 92 8.45 3.39 -5.41
C ASN A 92 7.04 3.62 -4.86
N HIS A 93 6.02 3.22 -5.63
CA HIS A 93 4.62 3.36 -5.21
C HIS A 93 4.31 2.63 -3.90
N PHE A 94 4.99 1.53 -3.57
CA PHE A 94 4.83 0.86 -2.26
C PHE A 94 5.21 1.79 -1.10
N ALA A 95 6.28 2.57 -1.24
CA ALA A 95 6.66 3.58 -0.26
C ALA A 95 5.62 4.71 -0.16
N GLU A 96 4.99 5.09 -1.28
CA GLU A 96 3.91 6.09 -1.28
C GLU A 96 2.68 5.58 -0.54
N TYR A 97 2.23 4.33 -0.79
CA TYR A 97 1.16 3.68 -0.05
C TYR A 97 1.47 3.62 1.45
N TRP A 98 2.68 3.20 1.82
CA TRP A 98 3.13 3.16 3.20
C TRP A 98 3.09 4.55 3.87
N LYS A 99 3.60 5.58 3.19
CA LYS A 99 3.58 6.96 3.70
C LYS A 99 2.15 7.45 3.91
N LYS A 100 1.26 7.21 2.95
CA LYS A 100 -0.14 7.61 3.00
C LYS A 100 -0.89 6.89 4.12
N TRP A 101 -0.77 5.56 4.22
CA TRP A 101 -1.41 4.79 5.28
C TRP A 101 -0.90 5.16 6.67
N ARG A 102 0.41 5.37 6.80
CA ARG A 102 1.01 5.87 8.05
C ARG A 102 0.46 7.24 8.44
N ALA A 103 0.26 8.14 7.50
CA ALA A 103 -0.34 9.44 7.76
C ALA A 103 -1.80 9.31 8.22
N ILE A 104 -2.58 8.44 7.57
CA ILE A 104 -3.96 8.12 7.96
C ILE A 104 -4.01 7.59 9.41
N ILE A 105 -3.20 6.60 9.73
CA ILE A 105 -3.15 6.03 11.09
C ILE A 105 -2.75 7.11 12.12
N LYS A 106 -1.75 7.91 11.80
CA LYS A 106 -1.29 9.00 12.67
C LYS A 106 -2.30 10.14 12.83
N SER A 107 -3.22 10.30 11.91
CA SER A 107 -4.29 11.31 12.02
C SER A 107 -5.23 11.03 13.18
N GLN A 108 -5.36 9.74 13.59
CA GLN A 108 -6.31 9.29 14.62
C GLN A 108 -7.75 9.75 14.35
N GLY A 109 -8.12 9.88 13.09
CA GLY A 109 -9.45 10.34 12.69
C GLY A 109 -9.68 11.84 12.79
N ILE A 110 -8.66 12.64 13.12
CA ILE A 110 -8.80 14.10 13.18
C ILE A 110 -9.05 14.65 11.78
N GLU A 111 -10.23 15.22 11.57
CA GLU A 111 -10.72 15.65 10.26
C GLU A 111 -9.78 16.64 9.55
N SER A 112 -9.21 17.61 10.26
CA SER A 112 -8.26 18.56 9.67
C SER A 112 -7.03 17.89 9.06
N ARG A 113 -6.48 16.89 9.75
CA ARG A 113 -5.33 16.11 9.26
C ARG A 113 -5.71 15.21 8.09
N LEU A 114 -6.91 14.63 8.12
CA LEU A 114 -7.40 13.81 7.01
C LEU A 114 -7.65 14.65 5.75
N ARG A 115 -8.15 15.88 5.90
CA ARG A 115 -8.28 16.83 4.79
C ARG A 115 -6.94 17.18 4.15
N GLU A 116 -5.88 17.33 4.93
CA GLU A 116 -4.51 17.54 4.40
C GLU A 116 -4.02 16.33 3.61
N ILE A 117 -4.33 15.10 4.06
CA ILE A 117 -3.91 13.86 3.39
C ILE A 117 -4.68 13.63 2.09
N PHE A 118 -5.99 13.91 2.07
CA PHE A 118 -6.85 13.65 0.92
C PHE A 118 -6.98 14.84 -0.02
N GLY A 119 -6.67 16.06 0.43
CA GLY A 119 -6.93 17.29 -0.30
C GLY A 119 -8.40 17.75 -0.25
N GLU A 120 -9.28 16.93 0.32
CA GLU A 120 -10.71 17.13 0.47
C GLU A 120 -11.24 16.49 1.76
N ALA A 121 -12.53 16.66 2.03
CA ALA A 121 -13.14 16.01 3.19
C ALA A 121 -13.11 14.48 3.03
N PRO A 122 -12.80 13.72 4.11
CA PRO A 122 -12.84 12.28 4.04
C PRO A 122 -14.24 11.77 3.70
N PRO A 123 -14.36 10.60 3.03
CA PRO A 123 -15.66 9.98 2.79
C PRO A 123 -16.46 9.77 4.08
N LYS A 124 -17.79 9.78 4.01
CA LYS A 124 -18.66 9.64 5.20
C LYS A 124 -18.45 8.35 5.98
N ASP A 125 -18.12 7.26 5.27
CA ASP A 125 -17.92 5.92 5.85
C ASP A 125 -16.44 5.60 6.08
N PHE A 126 -15.57 6.62 6.06
CA PHE A 126 -14.15 6.45 6.24
C PHE A 126 -13.80 6.23 7.72
N ASP A 127 -13.10 5.12 8.02
CA ASP A 127 -12.52 4.85 9.33
C ASP A 127 -11.01 4.66 9.21
N TRP A 128 -10.24 5.47 9.91
CA TRP A 128 -8.78 5.37 9.95
C TRP A 128 -8.29 4.05 10.58
N ARG A 129 -9.13 3.37 11.38
CA ARG A 129 -8.84 2.09 12.04
C ARG A 129 -8.85 0.91 11.08
N ASP A 130 -9.38 1.08 9.87
CA ASP A 130 -9.36 0.06 8.81
C ASP A 130 -7.95 -0.09 8.21
N TYR A 131 -7.02 0.77 8.58
CA TYR A 131 -5.65 0.76 8.10
C TYR A 131 -4.69 0.22 9.14
N SER A 132 -3.81 -0.68 8.73
CA SER A 132 -2.73 -1.21 9.57
C SER A 132 -1.42 -1.29 8.79
N ILE A 133 -0.31 -1.18 9.50
CA ILE A 133 1.03 -1.32 8.94
C ILE A 133 1.82 -2.26 9.85
N ILE A 134 2.35 -3.32 9.27
CA ILE A 134 3.25 -4.24 9.95
C ILE A 134 4.63 -4.11 9.29
N ARG A 135 5.64 -3.84 10.09
CA ARG A 135 7.04 -3.80 9.67
C ARG A 135 7.83 -4.78 10.52
N VAL A 136 8.47 -5.75 9.86
CA VAL A 136 9.22 -6.81 10.53
C VAL A 136 10.66 -6.77 10.03
N PRO A 137 11.57 -5.98 10.64
CA PRO A 137 12.99 -6.06 10.33
C PRO A 137 13.60 -7.34 10.92
N TYR A 138 14.76 -7.74 10.39
CA TYR A 138 15.47 -8.94 10.82
C TYR A 138 15.63 -9.05 12.34
N GLU A 139 15.93 -7.94 13.00
CA GLU A 139 16.19 -7.90 14.44
C GLU A 139 14.96 -8.26 15.30
N LEU A 140 13.76 -8.24 14.73
CA LEU A 140 12.52 -8.64 15.41
C LEU A 140 12.14 -10.09 15.17
N LEU A 141 12.85 -10.80 14.31
CA LEU A 141 12.59 -12.22 14.06
C LEU A 141 13.10 -13.06 15.24
N PRO A 142 12.42 -14.18 15.56
CA PRO A 142 12.88 -15.11 16.57
C PRO A 142 14.28 -15.65 16.25
N GLU A 143 15.07 -15.89 17.30
CA GLU A 143 16.39 -16.53 17.15
C GLU A 143 16.26 -17.87 16.43
N GLY A 144 17.15 -18.12 15.47
CA GLY A 144 17.13 -19.34 14.65
C GLY A 144 16.17 -19.31 13.46
N PHE A 145 15.37 -18.24 13.29
CA PHE A 145 14.51 -18.10 12.12
C PHE A 145 15.31 -17.88 10.82
N MET A 146 16.41 -17.14 10.91
CA MET A 146 17.35 -16.94 9.80
C MET A 146 18.77 -17.37 10.21
N ASP A 147 19.60 -17.71 9.24
CA ASP A 147 21.03 -17.98 9.48
C ASP A 147 21.76 -16.66 9.79
N ALA A 148 22.06 -16.44 11.07
CA ALA A 148 22.73 -15.24 11.55
C ALA A 148 24.11 -15.03 10.90
N SER A 149 24.81 -16.11 10.54
CA SER A 149 26.12 -16.04 9.86
C SER A 149 25.98 -15.53 8.43
N GLN A 150 24.92 -15.93 7.74
CA GLN A 150 24.60 -15.44 6.41
C GLN A 150 24.17 -13.98 6.43
N VAL A 151 23.35 -13.58 7.41
CA VAL A 151 22.96 -12.18 7.58
C VAL A 151 24.17 -11.29 7.86
N ALA A 152 25.09 -11.74 8.73
CA ALA A 152 26.34 -11.03 9.00
C ALA A 152 27.23 -10.88 7.76
N ARG A 153 27.34 -11.94 6.95
CA ARG A 153 28.05 -11.89 5.64
C ARG A 153 27.39 -10.90 4.70
N SER A 154 26.08 -10.95 4.55
CA SER A 154 25.33 -10.01 3.72
C SER A 154 25.55 -8.56 4.16
N LYS A 155 25.53 -8.31 5.47
CA LYS A 155 25.82 -6.97 6.03
C LYS A 155 27.22 -6.45 5.66
N ALA A 156 28.20 -7.35 5.57
CA ALA A 156 29.59 -6.99 5.25
C ALA A 156 29.82 -6.81 3.74
N THR A 157 29.04 -7.46 2.87
CA THR A 157 29.33 -7.56 1.43
C THR A 157 28.31 -6.82 0.56
N VAL A 158 27.07 -6.69 1.01
CA VAL A 158 26.00 -6.03 0.25
C VAL A 158 26.01 -4.51 0.51
N HIS A 159 25.68 -3.73 -0.50
CA HIS A 159 25.52 -2.28 -0.33
C HIS A 159 24.55 -1.93 0.80
N ALA A 160 24.93 -0.97 1.65
CA ALA A 160 24.18 -0.64 2.86
C ALA A 160 22.67 -0.34 2.61
N GLY A 161 22.36 0.37 1.51
CA GLY A 161 20.96 0.64 1.13
C GLY A 161 20.18 -0.63 0.82
N ILE A 162 20.77 -1.56 0.06
CA ILE A 162 20.16 -2.85 -0.26
C ILE A 162 19.97 -3.68 1.01
N TYR A 163 20.97 -3.73 1.88
CA TYR A 163 20.87 -4.41 3.16
C TYR A 163 19.71 -3.86 4.01
N GLN A 164 19.52 -2.54 4.04
CA GLN A 164 18.40 -1.93 4.74
C GLN A 164 17.03 -2.25 4.13
N MET A 165 16.95 -2.39 2.81
CA MET A 165 15.72 -2.84 2.15
C MET A 165 15.40 -4.29 2.49
N GLU A 166 16.35 -5.19 2.30
CA GLU A 166 16.15 -6.64 2.43
C GLU A 166 16.01 -7.12 3.89
N PHE A 167 16.84 -6.60 4.79
CA PHE A 167 16.88 -7.05 6.18
C PHE A 167 16.31 -6.03 7.17
N GLY A 168 16.45 -4.76 6.88
CA GLY A 168 15.97 -3.69 7.77
C GLY A 168 14.50 -3.31 7.56
N ALA A 169 13.85 -3.86 6.53
CA ALA A 169 12.49 -3.49 6.13
C ALA A 169 12.30 -1.95 6.07
N CYS A 170 13.27 -1.26 5.46
CA CYS A 170 13.30 0.18 5.34
C CYS A 170 13.28 0.62 3.89
N PHE A 171 12.40 1.55 3.54
CA PHE A 171 12.50 2.25 2.27
C PHE A 171 13.73 3.17 2.28
N THR A 172 14.59 3.04 1.28
CA THR A 172 15.85 3.78 1.17
C THR A 172 15.73 4.90 0.14
N ARG A 173 16.48 5.98 0.38
CA ARG A 173 16.53 7.09 -0.56
C ARG A 173 17.47 6.78 -1.70
N ASP A 174 17.17 7.30 -2.88
CA ASP A 174 18.01 7.18 -4.07
C ASP A 174 19.43 7.75 -3.88
N SER A 175 19.61 8.66 -2.91
CA SER A 175 20.92 9.18 -2.54
C SER A 175 21.90 8.11 -2.01
N GLN A 176 21.40 6.92 -1.69
CA GLN A 176 22.20 5.75 -1.30
C GLN A 176 22.32 4.72 -2.43
N GLY A 177 21.73 4.98 -3.59
CA GLY A 177 21.86 4.16 -4.80
C GLY A 177 23.22 4.34 -5.49
N PHE A 178 23.46 3.54 -6.52
CA PHE A 178 24.71 3.55 -7.30
C PHE A 178 24.95 4.90 -7.98
N PHE A 179 23.86 5.55 -8.45
CA PHE A 179 23.88 6.91 -9.01
C PHE A 179 22.91 7.80 -8.23
N LYS A 180 23.40 8.97 -7.82
CA LYS A 180 22.51 9.98 -7.22
C LYS A 180 21.58 10.51 -8.32
N ARG A 181 20.28 10.54 -8.05
CA ARG A 181 19.27 11.09 -8.96
C ARG A 181 19.62 12.51 -9.40
N SER A 182 20.10 13.35 -8.48
CA SER A 182 20.58 14.70 -8.79
C SER A 182 21.73 14.73 -9.81
N LEU A 183 22.59 13.70 -9.79
CA LEU A 183 23.66 13.57 -10.78
C LEU A 183 23.10 13.19 -12.15
N VAL A 184 22.19 12.22 -12.19
CA VAL A 184 21.51 11.81 -13.43
C VAL A 184 20.71 12.98 -14.01
N GLU A 185 19.96 13.70 -13.19
CA GLU A 185 19.18 14.88 -13.61
C GLU A 185 20.08 16.01 -14.11
N SER A 186 21.28 16.18 -13.55
CA SER A 186 22.25 17.17 -14.04
C SER A 186 22.86 16.83 -15.41
N CYS A 187 22.83 15.53 -15.77
CA CYS A 187 23.30 15.06 -17.10
C CYS A 187 22.20 15.17 -18.18
N VAL A 188 20.95 15.44 -17.80
CA VAL A 188 19.83 15.60 -18.74
C VAL A 188 19.71 17.07 -19.11
N SER A 189 19.92 17.42 -20.38
CA SER A 189 19.65 18.75 -20.89
C SER A 189 18.47 18.72 -21.85
N VAL A 190 17.63 19.76 -21.78
CA VAL A 190 16.59 20.00 -22.81
C VAL A 190 17.22 20.91 -23.86
N ASP A 191 17.22 20.50 -25.12
CA ASP A 191 17.64 21.37 -26.22
C ASP A 191 16.56 22.43 -26.47
N PRO A 192 16.82 23.70 -26.21
CA PRO A 192 15.83 24.75 -26.38
C PRO A 192 15.48 25.04 -27.87
N THR A 193 16.18 24.42 -28.81
CA THR A 193 15.96 24.65 -30.23
C THR A 193 15.06 23.61 -30.88
N ASN A 194 14.66 22.56 -30.16
CA ASN A 194 13.83 21.49 -30.68
C ASN A 194 12.39 21.60 -30.15
N ASP A 195 11.62 22.49 -30.79
CA ASP A 195 10.21 22.80 -30.40
C ASP A 195 9.21 21.67 -30.74
N ALA A 196 9.64 20.60 -31.39
CA ALA A 196 8.69 19.60 -31.94
C ALA A 196 8.61 18.28 -31.16
N THR A 197 9.58 17.96 -30.33
CA THR A 197 9.59 16.74 -29.52
C THR A 197 10.40 16.97 -28.26
N SER A 198 9.83 16.60 -27.12
CA SER A 198 10.51 16.67 -25.81
C SER A 198 11.63 15.60 -25.70
N ASP A 199 12.50 15.53 -26.68
CA ASP A 199 13.64 14.63 -26.67
C ASP A 199 14.68 15.13 -25.67
N ARG A 200 14.78 14.44 -24.57
CA ARG A 200 15.85 14.65 -23.60
C ARG A 200 17.13 14.03 -24.14
N ILE A 201 18.11 14.89 -24.43
CA ILE A 201 19.44 14.46 -24.86
C ILE A 201 20.30 14.25 -23.62
N ILE A 202 20.81 13.03 -23.44
CA ILE A 202 21.86 12.74 -22.46
C ILE A 202 23.18 13.17 -23.11
N ARG A 203 23.93 14.04 -22.45
CA ARG A 203 25.28 14.41 -22.87
C ARG A 203 26.27 13.49 -22.18
N ASP A 204 27.19 12.96 -22.97
CA ASP A 204 28.34 12.17 -22.51
C ASP A 204 29.32 13.01 -21.66
#